data_e4690a9373bb53bcb471eb5f03754dde
#
_entry.id   e4690a9373bb53bcb471eb5f03754dde
#
_cell.length_a   1.000
_cell.length_b   1.000
_cell.length_c   1.000
_cell.angle_alpha   90.00
_cell.angle_beta   90.00
_cell.angle_gamma   90.00
#
_symmetry.space_group_name_H-M   'P 1'
#
loop_
_entity.id
_entity.type
_entity.pdbx_description
1 polymer ?
#
loop_
_entity_poly.entity_id
_entity_poly.type
_entity_poly.pdbx_seq_one_letter_code
_entity_poly.pdbx_strand_id
1 'polypeptide(L)' 'MEELPVELREVVVLRELEGLSYKEIAAIAEIPMGTVMSRLARARERLYERLAGCAEWGS' A
#
# COMPACT_ATOMS: atom_id res chain seq x y z
N MET A 1 -6.52 -5.82 -10.03
CA MET A 1 -5.64 -5.32 -9.36
C MET A 1 -4.60 -4.68 -10.02
N GLU A 2 -4.70 -4.54 -11.25
CA GLU A 2 -3.74 -3.83 -11.95
C GLU A 2 -3.83 -2.40 -11.65
N GLU A 3 -4.77 -2.02 -10.83
CA GLU A 3 -4.88 -0.63 -10.53
C GLU A 3 -3.76 -0.12 -9.69
N LEU A 4 -3.08 -0.98 -8.94
CA LEU A 4 -1.98 -0.53 -8.12
C LEU A 4 -0.67 -0.64 -8.87
N PRO A 5 0.07 0.46 -9.02
CA PRO A 5 1.42 0.37 -9.57
C PRO A 5 2.28 -0.58 -8.75
N VAL A 6 3.32 -1.09 -9.39
CA VAL A 6 4.19 -2.04 -8.72
C VAL A 6 4.76 -1.48 -7.44
N GLU A 7 5.14 -0.21 -7.45
CA GLU A 7 5.73 0.38 -6.25
C GLU A 7 4.76 0.37 -5.09
N LEU A 8 3.50 0.68 -5.35
CA LEU A 8 2.51 0.70 -4.28
C LEU A 8 2.19 -0.70 -3.80
N ARG A 9 2.10 -1.63 -4.74
CA ARG A 9 1.79 -3.00 -4.39
C ARG A 9 2.90 -3.59 -3.53
N GLU A 10 4.13 -3.27 -3.85
CA GLU A 10 5.27 -3.81 -3.13
C GLU A 10 5.24 -3.42 -1.66
N VAL A 11 5.01 -2.15 -1.37
CA VAL A 11 5.00 -1.72 0.02
C VAL A 11 3.81 -2.30 0.76
N VAL A 12 2.68 -2.47 0.08
CA VAL A 12 1.52 -3.07 0.71
C VAL A 12 1.80 -4.52 1.08
N VAL A 13 2.42 -5.25 0.16
CA VAL A 13 2.74 -6.65 0.42
C VAL A 13 3.70 -6.76 1.60
N LEU A 14 4.73 -5.94 1.61
CA LEU A 14 5.70 -6.01 2.69
C LEU A 14 5.05 -5.65 4.03
N ARG A 15 4.14 -4.70 4.02
CA ARG A 15 3.49 -4.28 5.24
C ARG A 15 2.45 -5.28 5.71
N GLU A 16 1.61 -5.72 4.80
CA GLU A 16 0.45 -6.54 5.19
C GLU A 16 0.79 -8.01 5.30
N LEU A 17 1.53 -8.53 4.35
CA LEU A 17 1.81 -9.95 4.34
C LEU A 17 3.03 -10.30 5.17
N GLU A 18 4.06 -9.47 5.11
CA GLU A 18 5.27 -9.75 5.86
C GLU A 18 5.24 -9.17 7.26
N GLY A 19 4.35 -8.22 7.51
CA GLY A 19 4.26 -7.62 8.82
C GLY A 19 5.44 -6.76 9.18
N LEU A 20 6.13 -6.21 8.19
CA LEU A 20 7.32 -5.42 8.45
C LEU A 20 6.98 -4.02 8.90
N SER A 21 7.87 -3.42 9.66
CA SER A 21 7.71 -2.03 10.05
C SER A 21 8.07 -1.13 8.88
N TYR A 22 7.66 0.12 8.97
CA TYR A 22 7.99 1.08 7.92
C TYR A 22 9.49 1.16 7.73
N LYS A 23 10.23 1.11 8.83
CA LYS A 23 11.67 1.20 8.75
C LYS A 23 12.25 0.01 8.01
N GLU A 24 11.72 -1.17 8.27
CA GLU A 24 12.19 -2.36 7.59
C GLU A 24 11.85 -2.33 6.12
N ILE A 25 10.66 -1.86 5.79
CA ILE A 25 10.26 -1.73 4.40
C ILE A 25 11.17 -0.76 3.68
N ALA A 26 11.47 0.36 4.33
CA ALA A 26 12.36 1.36 3.73
C ALA A 26 13.72 0.75 3.43
N ALA A 27 14.22 -0.07 4.32
CA ALA A 27 15.52 -0.68 4.12
C ALA A 27 15.49 -1.68 2.97
N ILE A 28 14.45 -2.49 2.93
CA ILE A 28 14.35 -3.50 1.88
C ILE A 28 14.15 -2.86 0.52
N ALA A 29 13.28 -1.88 0.44
CA ALA A 29 12.99 -1.22 -0.82
C ALA A 29 14.02 -0.16 -1.18
N GLU A 30 14.91 0.15 -0.22
CA GLU A 30 15.95 1.14 -0.44
C GLU A 30 15.37 2.50 -0.76
N ILE A 31 14.38 2.92 0.00
CA ILE A 31 13.75 4.22 -0.16
C ILE A 31 13.61 4.85 1.22
N PRO A 32 13.45 6.17 1.27
CA PRO A 32 13.25 6.84 2.55
C PRO A 32 11.97 6.38 3.22
N MET A 33 11.95 6.44 4.54
CA MET A 33 10.78 6.04 5.28
C MET A 33 9.58 6.90 4.92
N GLY A 34 9.80 8.18 4.68
CA GLY A 34 8.72 9.05 4.25
C GLY A 34 8.09 8.58 2.95
N THR A 35 8.90 8.03 2.06
CA THR A 35 8.39 7.52 0.81
C THR A 35 7.54 6.28 1.05
N VAL A 36 7.95 5.44 2.00
CA VAL A 36 7.15 4.28 2.36
C VAL A 36 5.76 4.72 2.82
N MET A 37 5.73 5.71 3.68
CA MET A 37 4.46 6.20 4.20
C MET A 37 3.61 6.79 3.10
N SER A 38 4.22 7.56 2.21
CA SER A 38 3.50 8.14 1.09
C SER A 38 2.91 7.07 0.19
N ARG A 39 3.70 6.06 -0.10
CA ARG A 39 3.24 5.00 -0.98
C ARG A 39 2.11 4.20 -0.34
N LEU A 40 2.22 3.94 0.95
CA LEU A 40 1.16 3.24 1.64
C LEU A 40 -0.12 4.05 1.67
N ALA A 41 0.01 5.36 1.88
CA ALA A 41 -1.17 6.21 1.88
C ALA A 41 -1.84 6.21 0.51
N ARG A 42 -1.04 6.27 -0.55
CA ARG A 42 -1.58 6.22 -1.89
C ARG A 42 -2.26 4.90 -2.16
N ALA A 43 -1.63 3.82 -1.72
CA ALA A 43 -2.21 2.50 -1.95
C ALA A 43 -3.54 2.39 -1.24
N ARG A 44 -3.63 2.90 -0.03
CA ARG A 44 -4.89 2.87 0.70
C ARG A 44 -5.96 3.67 0.00
N GLU A 45 -5.59 4.83 -0.51
CA GLU A 45 -6.54 5.65 -1.23
C GLU A 45 -7.13 4.90 -2.41
N ARG A 46 -6.28 4.23 -3.15
CA ARG A 46 -6.76 3.51 -4.31
C ARG A 46 -7.64 2.34 -3.92
N LEU A 47 -7.27 1.66 -2.86
CA LEU A 47 -8.08 0.55 -2.38
C LEU A 47 -9.43 1.04 -1.89
N TYR A 48 -9.45 2.15 -1.18
CA TYR A 48 -10.70 2.71 -0.70
C TYR A 48 -11.59 3.12 -1.87
N GLU A 49 -11.00 3.68 -2.90
CA GLU A 49 -11.78 4.06 -4.07
C GLU A 49 -12.44 2.86 -4.70
N ARG A 50 -11.71 1.76 -4.77
CA ARG A 50 -12.29 0.56 -5.32
C ARG A 50 -13.40 0.02 -4.44
N LEU A 51 -13.17 0.03 -3.14
CA LEU A 51 -14.19 -0.45 -2.23
C LEU A 51 -15.43 0.42 -2.28
N ALA A 52 -15.23 1.71 -2.38
CA ALA A 52 -16.36 2.63 -2.48
C ALA A 52 -17.12 2.38 -3.76
N GLY A 53 -16.42 2.00 -4.82
CA GLY A 53 -17.08 1.71 -6.07
C GLY A 53 -17.82 0.39 -6.05
N CYS A 54 -17.47 -0.48 -5.12
CA CYS A 54 -18.16 -1.74 -4.96
C CYS A 54 -19.20 -1.58 -3.87
N ALA A 55 -20.37 -1.20 -4.24
CA ALA A 55 -21.39 -0.82 -3.27
C ALA A 55 -21.63 -1.89 -2.22
N GLU A 56 -21.49 -3.10 -2.60
CA GLU A 56 -21.83 -4.16 -1.65
C GLU A 56 -20.86 -4.22 -0.49
N TRP A 57 -19.75 -3.57 -0.59
CA TRP A 57 -18.81 -3.64 0.50
C TRP A 57 -19.28 -2.96 1.74
N GLY A 58 -19.78 -1.80 1.63
CA GLY A 58 -20.16 -1.04 2.78
C GLY A 58 -21.53 -1.40 3.29
N SER A 59 -22.23 -2.14 2.55
CA SER A 59 -23.63 -2.39 2.94
C SER A 59 -23.81 -3.39 4.00
#